data_f792a00df361b020769a63ba9a964da6
#
_entry.id   f792a00df361b020769a63ba9a964da6
#
_cell.length_a   1.000
_cell.length_b   1.000
_cell.length_c   1.000
_cell.angle_alpha   90.00
_cell.angle_beta   90.00
_cell.angle_gamma   90.00
#
_symmetry.space_group_name_H-M   'P 1'
#
loop_
_entity.id
_entity.type
_entity.pdbx_description
1 polymer ?
#
loop_
_entity_poly.entity_id
_entity_poly.type
_entity_poly.pdbx_seq_one_letter_code
_entity_poly.pdbx_strand_id
1 'polypeptide(L)'
;MTDVFEQCKLVSDLLNRGEEVEVRNILIILLQRLKDDNIKYTPLVNHLIRETGLYPYIDVSTSDWQERFLLEAFKVDVGGNQKVTLHREQSNVLKALLNGEDLAISAPTSFGKSFIIDAFIAMKKPDNVVIIVPTIALADETRRRLYHKFSGEYNIITTIGVELAPKNLFVFPQERALNYVDSIEYIDILIADEFYKAGKIQGRQIKSEDRRIGLLIEAISLLGKKATQRYFLAPNITELKENPFTQGMQFKKVDFNTVYTDIEYTYKSFSGNQDKELEKCGHLERILTTETGKTLIYVNSHKSIHRVNTKILELDFNHPSSILTSFAFWLKESYGEDYMLAKLVQRGIGVHNGRLHRSLSQIQIRLFEKEDGLNCLVSTSSLIEGVNTSARNVVIWSNKNSTAKYDYFTYKNIVGRSGRMFKHFVGKVFVLEEPPEETSPSLELDYPETLLERIDPTEYSGKLTDEQIAKIKQHEREMDSFLGRGEYRKLVKELVSQGVSNVYLSIIINEMHKNPSKWRRTMKGLLETNPNRWKSFFRSYYASVKKSASLQRATWNNCAFYPSSI
;
A
#
# COMPACT_ATOMS: atom_id res chain seq x y z
N MET A 1 -39.40 3.40 -15.62
CA MET A 1 -39.06 4.77 -16.08
C MET A 1 -39.37 5.84 -15.03
N THR A 2 -40.53 5.81 -14.36
CA THR A 2 -40.88 6.79 -13.30
C THR A 2 -39.85 6.87 -12.19
N ASP A 3 -39.33 5.75 -11.76
CA ASP A 3 -38.29 5.67 -10.69
C ASP A 3 -36.93 6.29 -11.09
N VAL A 4 -36.50 6.10 -12.36
CA VAL A 4 -35.24 6.71 -12.85
C VAL A 4 -35.36 8.24 -12.90
N PHE A 5 -36.50 8.76 -13.31
CA PHE A 5 -36.75 10.20 -13.37
C PHE A 5 -36.77 10.83 -11.97
N GLU A 6 -37.44 10.19 -11.00
CA GLU A 6 -37.44 10.68 -9.61
C GLU A 6 -36.06 10.67 -8.98
N GLN A 7 -35.24 9.66 -9.27
CA GLN A 7 -33.84 9.63 -8.82
C GLN A 7 -33.01 10.75 -9.49
N CYS A 8 -33.18 10.99 -10.78
CA CYS A 8 -32.52 12.10 -11.46
C CYS A 8 -32.94 13.46 -10.89
N LYS A 9 -34.22 13.64 -10.54
CA LYS A 9 -34.73 14.84 -9.87
C LYS A 9 -34.08 15.04 -8.53
N LEU A 10 -34.00 13.98 -7.70
CA LEU A 10 -33.31 14.04 -6.40
C LEU A 10 -31.84 14.44 -6.56
N VAL A 11 -31.12 13.85 -7.52
CA VAL A 11 -29.72 14.21 -7.82
C VAL A 11 -29.62 15.69 -8.22
N SER A 12 -30.54 16.20 -9.05
CA SER A 12 -30.57 17.62 -9.45
C SER A 12 -30.84 18.54 -8.26
N ASP A 13 -31.77 18.19 -7.38
CA ASP A 13 -32.10 18.98 -6.19
C ASP A 13 -30.90 19.06 -5.22
N LEU A 14 -30.18 17.96 -5.04
CA LEU A 14 -28.97 17.92 -4.21
C LEU A 14 -27.80 18.70 -4.85
N LEU A 15 -27.66 18.65 -6.18
CA LEU A 15 -26.69 19.50 -6.89
C LEU A 15 -26.93 20.98 -6.62
N ASN A 16 -28.18 21.40 -6.68
CA ASN A 16 -28.56 22.79 -6.40
C ASN A 16 -28.29 23.22 -4.94
N ARG A 17 -28.21 22.27 -4.01
CA ARG A 17 -27.82 22.50 -2.61
C ARG A 17 -26.32 22.44 -2.37
N GLY A 18 -25.52 22.05 -3.37
CA GLY A 18 -24.07 21.91 -3.25
C GLY A 18 -23.62 20.64 -2.49
N GLU A 19 -24.49 19.63 -2.34
CA GLU A 19 -24.21 18.37 -1.64
C GLU A 19 -23.49 17.37 -2.57
N GLU A 20 -22.33 17.76 -3.11
CA GLU A 20 -21.62 17.04 -4.18
C GLU A 20 -21.31 15.57 -3.87
N VAL A 21 -20.97 15.24 -2.61
CA VAL A 21 -20.61 13.86 -2.23
C VAL A 21 -21.84 12.97 -2.32
N GLU A 22 -22.99 13.42 -1.77
CA GLU A 22 -24.23 12.66 -1.77
C GLU A 22 -24.80 12.51 -3.19
N VAL A 23 -24.73 13.57 -3.98
CA VAL A 23 -25.05 13.58 -5.41
C VAL A 23 -24.32 12.45 -6.15
N ARG A 24 -22.99 12.37 -5.98
CA ARG A 24 -22.21 11.32 -6.64
C ARG A 24 -22.57 9.94 -6.14
N ASN A 25 -22.84 9.77 -4.85
CA ASN A 25 -23.25 8.49 -4.28
C ASN A 25 -24.54 7.98 -4.91
N ILE A 26 -25.60 8.82 -4.96
CA ILE A 26 -26.89 8.45 -5.52
C ILE A 26 -26.78 8.19 -7.03
N LEU A 27 -26.05 9.04 -7.74
CA LEU A 27 -25.84 8.86 -9.17
C LEU A 27 -25.09 7.54 -9.47
N ILE A 28 -24.03 7.22 -8.74
CA ILE A 28 -23.28 5.97 -8.91
C ILE A 28 -24.15 4.74 -8.64
N ILE A 29 -25.03 4.78 -7.63
CA ILE A 29 -26.02 3.72 -7.36
C ILE A 29 -26.98 3.56 -8.54
N LEU A 30 -27.50 4.67 -9.07
CA LEU A 30 -28.35 4.66 -10.26
C LEU A 30 -27.64 4.05 -11.47
N LEU A 31 -26.39 4.45 -11.73
CA LEU A 31 -25.59 3.92 -12.84
C LEU A 31 -25.35 2.41 -12.70
N GLN A 32 -25.07 1.91 -11.48
CA GLN A 32 -24.93 0.47 -11.24
C GLN A 32 -26.22 -0.28 -11.55
N ARG A 33 -27.36 0.24 -11.08
CA ARG A 33 -28.66 -0.36 -11.33
C ARG A 33 -28.97 -0.41 -12.83
N LEU A 34 -28.79 0.70 -13.54
CA LEU A 34 -29.03 0.74 -15.01
C LEU A 34 -28.14 -0.26 -15.74
N LYS A 35 -26.90 -0.43 -15.28
CA LYS A 35 -25.95 -1.41 -15.84
C LYS A 35 -26.38 -2.85 -15.54
N ASP A 36 -26.82 -3.15 -14.32
CA ASP A 36 -27.25 -4.49 -13.92
C ASP A 36 -28.54 -4.90 -14.67
N ASP A 37 -29.46 -3.94 -14.91
CA ASP A 37 -30.69 -4.12 -15.64
C ASP A 37 -30.50 -4.05 -17.17
N ASN A 38 -29.26 -3.81 -17.64
CA ASN A 38 -28.91 -3.60 -19.06
C ASN A 38 -29.75 -2.50 -19.75
N ILE A 39 -30.04 -1.43 -19.00
CA ILE A 39 -30.80 -0.25 -19.46
C ILE A 39 -29.79 0.83 -19.92
N LYS A 40 -30.01 1.34 -21.15
CA LYS A 40 -29.22 2.48 -21.66
C LYS A 40 -29.50 3.75 -20.86
N TYR A 41 -28.47 4.58 -20.70
CA TYR A 41 -28.65 5.87 -20.03
C TYR A 41 -29.55 6.79 -20.88
N THR A 42 -30.34 7.59 -20.20
CA THR A 42 -31.06 8.69 -20.83
C THR A 42 -30.15 9.90 -21.03
N PRO A 43 -30.45 10.85 -21.93
CA PRO A 43 -29.69 12.11 -22.02
C PRO A 43 -29.62 12.86 -20.70
N LEU A 44 -30.65 12.80 -19.85
CA LEU A 44 -30.67 13.38 -18.53
C LEU A 44 -29.62 12.74 -17.61
N VAL A 45 -29.43 11.42 -17.63
CA VAL A 45 -28.41 10.72 -16.87
C VAL A 45 -27.01 11.16 -17.32
N ASN A 46 -26.76 11.25 -18.63
CA ASN A 46 -25.47 11.75 -19.15
C ASN A 46 -25.21 13.21 -18.72
N HIS A 47 -26.24 14.05 -18.75
CA HIS A 47 -26.15 15.41 -18.25
C HIS A 47 -25.71 15.45 -16.76
N LEU A 48 -26.33 14.65 -15.89
CA LEU A 48 -25.96 14.56 -14.47
C LEU A 48 -24.53 14.03 -14.27
N ILE A 49 -24.09 13.05 -15.07
CA ILE A 49 -22.71 12.58 -15.08
C ILE A 49 -21.75 13.72 -15.42
N ARG A 50 -22.11 14.55 -16.40
CA ARG A 50 -21.31 15.74 -16.77
C ARG A 50 -21.19 16.73 -15.61
N GLU A 51 -22.31 17.11 -15.01
CA GLU A 51 -22.34 18.10 -13.91
C GLU A 51 -21.54 17.62 -12.68
N THR A 52 -21.57 16.32 -12.38
CA THR A 52 -20.84 15.71 -11.26
C THR A 52 -19.35 15.48 -11.53
N GLY A 53 -18.89 15.64 -12.78
CA GLY A 53 -17.48 15.42 -13.16
C GLY A 53 -17.08 13.95 -13.32
N LEU A 54 -18.05 13.04 -13.41
CA LEU A 54 -17.84 11.60 -13.58
C LEU A 54 -17.68 11.21 -15.06
N TYR A 55 -16.98 12.00 -15.86
CA TYR A 55 -16.89 11.92 -17.31
C TYR A 55 -16.66 10.51 -17.91
N PRO A 56 -15.79 9.65 -17.33
CA PRO A 56 -15.58 8.29 -17.85
C PRO A 56 -16.84 7.41 -17.87
N TYR A 57 -17.90 7.80 -17.17
CA TYR A 57 -19.14 7.04 -17.09
C TYR A 57 -20.19 7.46 -18.12
N ILE A 58 -19.93 8.49 -18.93
CA ILE A 58 -20.83 8.93 -20.00
C ILE A 58 -21.07 7.79 -21.01
N ASP A 59 -22.33 7.51 -21.30
CA ASP A 59 -22.72 6.58 -22.36
C ASP A 59 -22.73 7.31 -23.71
N VAL A 60 -21.73 7.00 -24.54
CA VAL A 60 -21.56 7.62 -25.87
C VAL A 60 -22.77 7.41 -26.77
N SER A 61 -23.51 6.29 -26.60
CA SER A 61 -24.64 5.95 -27.48
C SER A 61 -25.84 6.88 -27.32
N THR A 62 -25.95 7.53 -26.15
CA THR A 62 -27.09 8.41 -25.80
C THR A 62 -26.65 9.82 -25.42
N SER A 63 -25.36 10.13 -25.55
CA SER A 63 -24.78 11.43 -25.22
C SER A 63 -24.97 12.45 -26.34
N ASP A 64 -25.08 13.72 -25.97
CA ASP A 64 -25.05 14.84 -26.88
C ASP A 64 -23.61 15.27 -27.26
N TRP A 65 -23.47 16.37 -28.01
CA TRP A 65 -22.17 16.84 -28.45
C TRP A 65 -21.32 17.40 -27.29
N GLN A 66 -21.93 17.94 -26.24
CA GLN A 66 -21.23 18.48 -25.08
C GLN A 66 -20.57 17.38 -24.26
N GLU A 67 -21.30 16.29 -23.98
CA GLU A 67 -20.75 15.12 -23.27
C GLU A 67 -19.66 14.43 -24.10
N ARG A 68 -19.84 14.30 -25.43
CA ARG A 68 -18.80 13.75 -26.33
C ARG A 68 -17.55 14.63 -26.35
N PHE A 69 -17.74 15.96 -26.39
CA PHE A 69 -16.63 16.91 -26.32
C PHE A 69 -15.84 16.74 -25.01
N LEU A 70 -16.53 16.60 -23.86
CA LEU A 70 -15.86 16.39 -22.58
C LEU A 70 -15.11 15.05 -22.53
N LEU A 71 -15.68 13.98 -23.06
CA LEU A 71 -14.98 12.68 -23.16
C LEU A 71 -13.64 12.82 -23.90
N GLU A 72 -13.60 13.56 -24.99
CA GLU A 72 -12.36 13.80 -25.75
C GLU A 72 -11.43 14.84 -25.08
N ALA A 73 -11.99 15.91 -24.52
CA ALA A 73 -11.21 16.96 -23.87
C ALA A 73 -10.48 16.48 -22.60
N PHE A 74 -11.07 15.52 -21.87
CA PHE A 74 -10.48 14.93 -20.68
C PHE A 74 -9.74 13.62 -20.95
N LYS A 75 -9.58 13.25 -22.22
CA LYS A 75 -8.85 12.08 -22.66
C LYS A 75 -7.35 12.35 -22.68
N VAL A 76 -6.60 11.59 -21.93
CA VAL A 76 -5.15 11.72 -21.78
C VAL A 76 -4.43 10.44 -22.19
N ASP A 77 -3.20 10.58 -22.66
CA ASP A 77 -2.29 9.45 -22.89
C ASP A 77 -1.78 8.94 -21.53
N VAL A 78 -1.85 7.63 -21.33
CA VAL A 78 -1.35 6.95 -20.12
C VAL A 78 -0.23 5.95 -20.44
N GLY A 79 0.41 6.11 -21.60
CA GLY A 79 1.47 5.20 -22.09
C GLY A 79 0.92 3.92 -22.75
N GLY A 80 1.82 3.22 -23.47
CA GLY A 80 1.46 1.97 -24.18
C GLY A 80 0.39 2.14 -25.27
N ASN A 81 0.32 3.31 -25.91
CA ASN A 81 -0.71 3.69 -26.88
C ASN A 81 -2.13 3.66 -26.32
N GLN A 82 -2.29 3.79 -25.01
CA GLN A 82 -3.57 3.81 -24.34
C GLN A 82 -3.99 5.22 -23.97
N LYS A 83 -5.24 5.57 -24.28
CA LYS A 83 -5.85 6.83 -23.85
C LYS A 83 -7.01 6.53 -22.90
N VAL A 84 -7.10 7.32 -21.83
CA VAL A 84 -8.15 7.19 -20.81
C VAL A 84 -8.75 8.56 -20.56
N THR A 85 -10.08 8.63 -20.51
CA THR A 85 -10.77 9.84 -20.05
C THR A 85 -10.68 9.91 -18.53
N LEU A 86 -10.24 11.05 -18.00
CA LEU A 86 -10.13 11.29 -16.57
C LEU A 86 -11.41 11.88 -16.00
N HIS A 87 -11.66 11.61 -14.74
CA HIS A 87 -12.64 12.36 -13.95
C HIS A 87 -12.16 13.80 -13.74
N ARG A 88 -13.06 14.74 -13.43
CA ARG A 88 -12.76 16.15 -13.20
C ARG A 88 -11.60 16.34 -12.22
N GLU A 89 -11.67 15.72 -11.05
CA GLU A 89 -10.65 15.90 -10.02
C GLU A 89 -9.32 15.22 -10.35
N GLN A 90 -9.33 14.11 -11.07
CA GLN A 90 -8.10 13.49 -11.59
C GLN A 90 -7.38 14.43 -12.57
N SER A 91 -8.15 15.08 -13.44
CA SER A 91 -7.62 16.04 -14.41
C SER A 91 -7.06 17.29 -13.71
N ASN A 92 -7.72 17.79 -12.66
CA ASN A 92 -7.23 18.92 -11.87
C ASN A 92 -5.88 18.60 -11.20
N VAL A 93 -5.74 17.40 -10.64
CA VAL A 93 -4.47 16.94 -10.06
C VAL A 93 -3.39 16.81 -11.12
N LEU A 94 -3.70 16.19 -12.26
CA LEU A 94 -2.74 16.06 -13.36
C LEU A 94 -2.29 17.41 -13.90
N LYS A 95 -3.21 18.37 -14.07
CA LYS A 95 -2.90 19.73 -14.51
C LYS A 95 -1.94 20.43 -13.55
N ALA A 96 -2.18 20.35 -12.25
CA ALA A 96 -1.29 20.91 -11.23
C ALA A 96 0.13 20.30 -11.31
N LEU A 97 0.22 18.96 -11.47
CA LEU A 97 1.51 18.29 -11.66
C LEU A 97 2.23 18.71 -12.95
N LEU A 98 1.51 18.85 -14.07
CA LEU A 98 2.08 19.28 -15.34
C LEU A 98 2.58 20.75 -15.28
N ASN A 99 1.97 21.57 -14.42
CA ASN A 99 2.42 22.94 -14.13
C ASN A 99 3.66 22.98 -13.22
N GLY A 100 4.12 21.85 -12.69
CA GLY A 100 5.30 21.80 -11.82
C GLY A 100 5.00 22.00 -10.33
N GLU A 101 3.73 21.91 -9.90
CA GLU A 101 3.36 22.08 -8.51
C GLU A 101 3.78 20.88 -7.65
N ASP A 102 4.30 21.15 -6.46
CA ASP A 102 4.58 20.16 -5.42
C ASP A 102 3.27 19.81 -4.68
N LEU A 103 2.86 18.54 -4.74
CA LEU A 103 1.56 18.12 -4.20
C LEU A 103 1.66 16.98 -3.19
N ALA A 104 0.99 17.13 -2.05
CA ALA A 104 0.67 16.07 -1.12
C ALA A 104 -0.85 15.81 -1.18
N ILE A 105 -1.27 14.63 -1.65
CA ILE A 105 -2.68 14.34 -1.91
C ILE A 105 -3.18 13.23 -1.00
N SER A 106 -4.30 13.49 -0.35
CA SER A 106 -5.13 12.48 0.28
C SER A 106 -6.36 12.21 -0.59
N ALA A 107 -6.47 11.00 -1.12
CA ALA A 107 -7.60 10.61 -1.97
C ALA A 107 -8.01 9.16 -1.70
N PRO A 108 -9.29 8.79 -1.90
CA PRO A 108 -9.75 7.42 -1.74
C PRO A 108 -8.89 6.42 -2.53
N THR A 109 -8.88 5.16 -2.10
CA THR A 109 -8.13 4.11 -2.81
C THR A 109 -8.66 3.89 -4.24
N SER A 110 -9.95 4.11 -4.46
CA SER A 110 -10.62 4.03 -5.77
C SER A 110 -10.36 5.23 -6.68
N PHE A 111 -9.70 6.29 -6.22
CA PHE A 111 -9.48 7.54 -6.98
C PHE A 111 -8.65 7.37 -8.27
N GLY A 112 -7.97 6.24 -8.44
CA GLY A 112 -7.18 5.98 -9.66
C GLY A 112 -5.85 6.73 -9.72
N LYS A 113 -5.17 6.89 -8.58
CA LYS A 113 -3.86 7.55 -8.44
C LYS A 113 -2.83 7.07 -9.48
N SER A 114 -2.84 5.79 -9.82
CA SER A 114 -1.93 5.20 -10.81
C SER A 114 -2.11 5.77 -12.21
N PHE A 115 -3.35 6.11 -12.63
CA PHE A 115 -3.60 6.72 -13.93
C PHE A 115 -3.00 8.12 -14.04
N ILE A 116 -3.00 8.88 -12.94
CA ILE A 116 -2.41 10.23 -12.90
C ILE A 116 -0.89 10.14 -13.06
N ILE A 117 -0.24 9.20 -12.38
CA ILE A 117 1.21 8.94 -12.52
C ILE A 117 1.56 8.57 -13.96
N ASP A 118 0.81 7.63 -14.53
CA ASP A 118 1.04 7.15 -15.89
C ASP A 118 0.83 8.27 -16.92
N ALA A 119 -0.25 9.08 -16.77
CA ALA A 119 -0.52 10.23 -17.62
C ALA A 119 0.58 11.29 -17.50
N PHE A 120 1.04 11.59 -16.29
CA PHE A 120 2.14 12.52 -16.08
C PHE A 120 3.41 12.08 -16.82
N ILE A 121 3.81 10.80 -16.66
CA ILE A 121 4.99 10.25 -17.34
C ILE A 121 4.83 10.31 -18.86
N ALA A 122 3.67 9.91 -19.39
CA ALA A 122 3.41 9.90 -20.84
C ALA A 122 3.42 11.32 -21.45
N MET A 123 2.87 12.32 -20.75
CA MET A 123 2.71 13.68 -21.27
C MET A 123 3.93 14.56 -21.02
N LYS A 124 4.54 14.51 -19.82
CA LYS A 124 5.70 15.34 -19.44
C LYS A 124 7.02 14.76 -19.96
N LYS A 125 7.10 13.43 -20.07
CA LYS A 125 8.30 12.66 -20.51
C LYS A 125 9.56 13.00 -19.70
N PRO A 126 9.50 13.02 -18.36
CA PRO A 126 10.64 13.34 -17.50
C PRO A 126 11.79 12.33 -17.71
N ASP A 127 13.03 12.75 -17.48
CA ASP A 127 14.19 11.85 -17.65
C ASP A 127 14.35 10.91 -16.46
N ASN A 128 14.25 11.41 -15.23
CA ASN A 128 14.43 10.62 -14.02
C ASN A 128 13.19 10.72 -13.09
N VAL A 129 12.44 9.62 -12.99
CA VAL A 129 11.29 9.49 -12.08
C VAL A 129 11.64 8.51 -10.98
N VAL A 130 11.53 8.93 -9.73
CA VAL A 130 11.70 8.02 -8.58
C VAL A 130 10.35 7.78 -7.92
N ILE A 131 9.94 6.52 -7.84
CA ILE A 131 8.70 6.09 -7.20
C ILE A 131 9.05 5.23 -5.98
N ILE A 132 8.81 5.77 -4.79
CA ILE A 132 8.94 5.05 -3.54
C ILE A 132 7.60 4.40 -3.20
N VAL A 133 7.60 3.09 -2.99
CA VAL A 133 6.43 2.30 -2.62
C VAL A 133 6.68 1.53 -1.32
N PRO A 134 5.67 1.33 -0.47
CA PRO A 134 5.90 0.81 0.88
C PRO A 134 6.23 -0.69 0.94
N THR A 135 5.93 -1.45 -0.11
CA THR A 135 6.11 -2.92 -0.10
C THR A 135 6.72 -3.42 -1.40
N ILE A 136 7.44 -4.54 -1.29
CA ILE A 136 8.01 -5.22 -2.47
C ILE A 136 6.90 -5.72 -3.43
N ALA A 137 5.74 -6.10 -2.90
CA ALA A 137 4.62 -6.55 -3.72
C ALA A 137 4.07 -5.40 -4.59
N LEU A 138 3.89 -4.21 -3.99
CA LEU A 138 3.45 -3.01 -4.71
C LEU A 138 4.54 -2.52 -5.69
N ALA A 139 5.83 -2.65 -5.33
CA ALA A 139 6.94 -2.35 -6.24
C ALA A 139 6.89 -3.24 -7.49
N ASP A 140 6.63 -4.54 -7.33
CA ASP A 140 6.54 -5.47 -8.46
C ASP A 140 5.28 -5.23 -9.33
N GLU A 141 4.15 -4.88 -8.72
CA GLU A 141 2.94 -4.47 -9.45
C GLU A 141 3.18 -3.19 -10.26
N THR A 142 3.73 -2.15 -9.62
CA THR A 142 4.07 -0.87 -10.26
C THR A 142 5.08 -1.08 -11.38
N ARG A 143 6.13 -1.89 -11.14
CA ARG A 143 7.12 -2.25 -12.17
C ARG A 143 6.47 -2.87 -13.40
N ARG A 144 5.60 -3.88 -13.20
CA ARG A 144 4.94 -4.57 -14.33
C ARG A 144 4.05 -3.61 -15.13
N ARG A 145 3.29 -2.76 -14.43
CA ARG A 145 2.44 -1.75 -15.07
C ARG A 145 3.27 -0.77 -15.90
N LEU A 146 4.34 -0.22 -15.33
CA LEU A 146 5.22 0.72 -16.02
C LEU A 146 6.00 0.03 -17.15
N TYR A 147 6.47 -1.20 -16.95
CA TYR A 147 7.16 -1.97 -17.99
C TYR A 147 6.28 -2.17 -19.22
N HIS A 148 5.03 -2.55 -19.01
CA HIS A 148 4.08 -2.74 -20.10
C HIS A 148 3.83 -1.45 -20.90
N LYS A 149 3.89 -0.28 -20.25
CA LYS A 149 3.57 1.00 -20.85
C LYS A 149 4.77 1.76 -21.39
N PHE A 150 5.92 1.65 -20.75
CA PHE A 150 7.06 2.57 -20.96
C PHE A 150 8.39 1.88 -21.23
N SER A 151 8.49 0.55 -21.32
CA SER A 151 9.75 -0.15 -21.55
C SER A 151 10.43 0.16 -22.89
N GLY A 152 9.69 0.72 -23.86
CA GLY A 152 10.25 1.17 -25.12
C GLY A 152 10.97 2.53 -25.06
N GLU A 153 10.72 3.33 -24.02
CA GLU A 153 11.29 4.70 -23.86
C GLU A 153 12.17 4.81 -22.61
N TYR A 154 11.92 3.99 -21.58
CA TYR A 154 12.54 4.11 -20.26
C TYR A 154 13.22 2.82 -19.80
N ASN A 155 14.35 2.99 -19.13
CA ASN A 155 14.95 1.91 -18.34
C ASN A 155 14.22 1.83 -16.98
N ILE A 156 13.62 0.66 -16.67
CA ILE A 156 12.84 0.47 -15.44
C ILE A 156 13.68 -0.25 -14.41
N ILE A 157 14.10 0.48 -13.39
CA ILE A 157 15.09 0.08 -12.39
C ILE A 157 14.40 -0.29 -11.08
N THR A 158 14.63 -1.52 -10.62
CA THR A 158 14.07 -2.05 -9.36
C THR A 158 15.11 -2.69 -8.45
N THR A 159 16.35 -2.86 -8.96
CA THR A 159 17.46 -3.52 -8.26
C THR A 159 18.70 -2.64 -8.31
N ILE A 160 19.63 -2.85 -7.39
CA ILE A 160 20.91 -2.12 -7.29
C ILE A 160 21.86 -2.55 -8.43
N GLY A 161 22.79 -1.65 -8.81
CA GLY A 161 23.87 -1.96 -9.75
C GLY A 161 23.46 -2.00 -11.24
N VAL A 162 22.31 -1.42 -11.58
CA VAL A 162 21.88 -1.26 -12.98
C VAL A 162 22.45 0.05 -13.53
N GLU A 163 23.04 0.00 -14.73
CA GLU A 163 23.51 1.19 -15.44
C GLU A 163 22.34 2.12 -15.79
N LEU A 164 22.56 3.42 -15.64
CA LEU A 164 21.56 4.43 -15.95
C LEU A 164 21.50 4.67 -17.47
N ALA A 165 20.29 4.79 -17.98
CA ALA A 165 20.01 5.24 -19.33
C ALA A 165 19.69 6.76 -19.32
N PRO A 166 19.52 7.42 -20.48
CA PRO A 166 19.06 8.80 -20.53
C PRO A 166 17.71 9.02 -19.86
N LYS A 167 16.82 8.00 -19.86
CA LYS A 167 15.52 8.03 -19.21
C LYS A 167 15.32 6.84 -18.28
N ASN A 168 15.03 7.10 -17.02
CA ASN A 168 14.94 6.08 -15.99
C ASN A 168 13.65 6.21 -15.17
N LEU A 169 12.99 5.07 -14.94
CA LEU A 169 11.90 4.94 -13.96
C LEU A 169 12.37 4.05 -12.82
N PHE A 170 12.67 4.65 -11.68
CA PHE A 170 13.08 3.93 -10.49
C PHE A 170 11.84 3.56 -9.67
N VAL A 171 11.68 2.28 -9.34
CA VAL A 171 10.57 1.78 -8.52
C VAL A 171 11.14 0.99 -7.36
N PHE A 172 11.16 1.60 -6.20
CA PHE A 172 11.83 1.05 -5.03
C PHE A 172 10.94 0.97 -3.79
N PRO A 173 11.06 -0.07 -2.97
CA PRO A 173 10.76 0.07 -1.56
C PRO A 173 11.81 0.98 -0.91
N GLN A 174 11.45 1.66 0.18
CA GLN A 174 12.31 2.64 0.86
C GLN A 174 13.70 2.11 1.21
N GLU A 175 13.83 0.82 1.51
CA GLU A 175 15.10 0.18 1.84
C GLU A 175 16.09 0.17 0.66
N ARG A 176 15.58 0.15 -0.57
CA ARG A 176 16.41 0.18 -1.79
C ARG A 176 16.64 1.59 -2.31
N ALA A 177 15.69 2.49 -2.07
CA ALA A 177 15.79 3.87 -2.54
C ALA A 177 17.06 4.56 -2.02
N LEU A 178 17.45 4.30 -0.77
CA LEU A 178 18.65 4.85 -0.15
C LEU A 178 19.95 4.45 -0.86
N ASN A 179 20.01 3.27 -1.46
CA ASN A 179 21.23 2.82 -2.17
C ASN A 179 21.49 3.57 -3.48
N TYR A 180 20.51 4.33 -3.97
CA TYR A 180 20.63 5.12 -5.19
C TYR A 180 20.81 6.61 -4.95
N VAL A 181 20.83 7.05 -3.68
CA VAL A 181 20.97 8.47 -3.34
C VAL A 181 22.21 9.06 -4.00
N ASP A 182 23.35 8.38 -3.95
CA ASP A 182 24.60 8.87 -4.53
C ASP A 182 24.71 8.70 -6.05
N SER A 183 24.00 7.74 -6.61
CA SER A 183 24.05 7.41 -8.04
C SER A 183 23.14 8.29 -8.90
N ILE A 184 22.10 8.89 -8.33
CA ILE A 184 21.17 9.77 -9.04
C ILE A 184 21.58 11.23 -8.78
N GLU A 185 21.99 11.94 -9.82
CA GLU A 185 22.40 13.34 -9.70
C GLU A 185 21.19 14.26 -9.54
N TYR A 186 20.14 14.06 -10.35
CA TYR A 186 18.91 14.85 -10.32
C TYR A 186 17.67 13.98 -10.55
N ILE A 187 16.54 14.43 -10.05
CA ILE A 187 15.24 13.78 -10.13
C ILE A 187 14.23 14.81 -10.63
N ASP A 188 13.56 14.54 -11.76
CA ASP A 188 12.50 15.43 -12.26
C ASP A 188 11.30 15.39 -11.33
N ILE A 189 10.89 14.19 -10.90
CA ILE A 189 9.80 14.03 -9.93
C ILE A 189 10.07 12.88 -8.97
N LEU A 190 9.90 13.17 -7.67
CA LEU A 190 9.87 12.19 -6.60
C LEU A 190 8.43 11.89 -6.22
N ILE A 191 8.02 10.63 -6.40
CA ILE A 191 6.69 10.15 -6.03
C ILE A 191 6.81 9.25 -4.80
N ALA A 192 6.12 9.58 -3.71
CA ALA A 192 6.04 8.73 -2.52
C ALA A 192 4.60 8.21 -2.37
N ASP A 193 4.38 6.95 -2.73
CA ASP A 193 3.08 6.30 -2.55
C ASP A 193 2.92 5.81 -1.12
N GLU A 194 1.72 5.97 -0.58
CA GLU A 194 1.40 5.67 0.84
C GLU A 194 2.36 6.37 1.84
N PHE A 195 2.73 7.64 1.57
CA PHE A 195 3.68 8.39 2.40
C PHE A 195 3.25 8.53 3.86
N TYR A 196 1.97 8.32 4.17
CA TYR A 196 1.47 8.26 5.55
C TYR A 196 2.18 7.22 6.43
N LYS A 197 2.82 6.23 5.80
CA LYS A 197 3.65 5.25 6.52
C LYS A 197 4.95 5.84 7.06
N ALA A 198 5.31 7.05 6.65
CA ALA A 198 6.44 7.80 7.19
C ALA A 198 6.11 8.51 8.52
N GLY A 199 4.84 8.57 8.93
CA GLY A 199 4.42 9.38 10.07
C GLY A 199 3.49 8.68 11.06
N LYS A 200 3.15 9.44 12.10
CA LYS A 200 2.15 9.07 13.09
C LYS A 200 0.79 9.56 12.65
N ILE A 201 -0.20 8.69 12.66
CA ILE A 201 -1.61 9.06 12.47
C ILE A 201 -2.25 9.11 13.85
N GLN A 202 -2.94 10.19 14.15
CA GLN A 202 -3.64 10.35 15.42
C GLN A 202 -4.66 9.20 15.60
N GLY A 203 -4.61 8.56 16.78
CA GLY A 203 -5.44 7.38 17.08
C GLY A 203 -4.88 6.04 16.59
N ARG A 204 -3.78 6.03 15.81
CA ARG A 204 -3.11 4.81 15.38
C ARG A 204 -1.99 4.44 16.36
N GLN A 205 -2.04 3.23 16.92
CA GLN A 205 -0.93 2.68 17.70
C GLN A 205 0.17 2.22 16.73
N ILE A 206 1.11 3.11 16.43
CA ILE A 206 2.36 2.73 15.76
C ILE A 206 3.33 2.30 16.87
N LYS A 207 3.94 1.13 16.71
CA LYS A 207 5.11 0.80 17.53
C LYS A 207 6.19 1.80 17.16
N SER A 208 6.59 2.64 18.10
CA SER A 208 7.59 3.72 17.96
C SER A 208 8.94 3.27 17.39
N GLU A 209 9.14 1.98 17.26
CA GLU A 209 10.36 1.32 16.82
C GLU A 209 10.27 0.73 15.38
N ASP A 210 9.30 1.13 14.56
CA ASP A 210 9.25 0.63 13.20
C ASP A 210 10.37 1.27 12.36
N ARG A 211 11.44 0.51 12.19
CA ARG A 211 12.61 0.85 11.37
C ARG A 211 12.22 1.38 9.98
N ARG A 212 11.11 0.90 9.42
CA ARG A 212 10.67 1.27 8.07
C ARG A 212 10.21 2.72 7.97
N ILE A 213 9.69 3.28 9.08
CA ILE A 213 9.33 4.70 9.18
C ILE A 213 10.59 5.55 8.98
N GLY A 214 11.66 5.25 9.73
CA GLY A 214 12.92 5.97 9.62
C GLY A 214 13.53 5.90 8.22
N LEU A 215 13.53 4.73 7.59
CA LEU A 215 14.06 4.57 6.22
C LEU A 215 13.23 5.33 5.17
N LEU A 216 11.91 5.41 5.36
CA LEU A 216 11.06 6.16 4.44
C LEU A 216 11.28 7.68 4.59
N ILE A 217 11.38 8.18 5.82
CA ILE A 217 11.70 9.59 6.12
C ILE A 217 13.08 9.96 5.54
N GLU A 218 14.06 9.11 5.73
CA GLU A 218 15.43 9.29 5.21
C GLU A 218 15.43 9.34 3.67
N ALA A 219 14.75 8.39 3.02
CA ALA A 219 14.63 8.35 1.57
C ALA A 219 13.93 9.61 1.01
N ILE A 220 12.80 10.02 1.59
CA ILE A 220 12.08 11.24 1.21
C ILE A 220 12.97 12.47 1.41
N SER A 221 13.72 12.54 2.51
CA SER A 221 14.59 13.68 2.82
C SER A 221 15.77 13.81 1.86
N LEU A 222 16.47 12.71 1.58
CA LEU A 222 17.69 12.74 0.76
C LEU A 222 17.36 12.86 -0.73
N LEU A 223 16.42 12.06 -1.23
CA LEU A 223 16.00 12.13 -2.63
C LEU A 223 15.19 13.39 -2.92
N GLY A 224 14.44 13.89 -1.94
CA GLY A 224 13.68 15.14 -2.07
C GLY A 224 14.55 16.38 -2.27
N LYS A 225 15.82 16.37 -1.82
CA LYS A 225 16.78 17.46 -2.09
C LYS A 225 17.23 17.52 -3.56
N LYS A 226 17.19 16.36 -4.24
CA LYS A 226 17.58 16.21 -5.65
C LYS A 226 16.39 16.30 -6.60
N ALA A 227 15.17 16.35 -6.06
CA ALA A 227 13.95 16.38 -6.83
C ALA A 227 13.52 17.82 -7.17
N THR A 228 13.25 18.05 -8.44
CA THR A 228 12.67 19.33 -8.92
C THR A 228 11.21 19.44 -8.51
N GLN A 229 10.49 18.31 -8.48
CA GLN A 229 9.08 18.22 -8.14
C GLN A 229 8.80 17.03 -7.23
N ARG A 230 7.82 17.18 -6.31
CA ARG A 230 7.44 16.13 -5.35
C ARG A 230 5.94 15.87 -5.44
N TYR A 231 5.58 14.57 -5.45
CA TYR A 231 4.20 14.11 -5.47
C TYR A 231 3.99 13.02 -4.44
N PHE A 232 3.35 13.34 -3.32
CA PHE A 232 3.13 12.41 -2.21
C PHE A 232 1.67 11.99 -2.13
N LEU A 233 1.43 10.70 -1.94
CA LEU A 233 0.11 10.08 -2.00
C LEU A 233 -0.24 9.37 -0.69
N ALA A 234 -1.43 9.65 -0.20
CA ALA A 234 -2.01 8.94 0.95
C ALA A 234 -3.50 8.65 0.73
N PRO A 235 -4.07 7.61 1.34
CA PRO A 235 -5.51 7.44 1.44
C PRO A 235 -6.04 8.09 2.72
N ASN A 236 -7.28 8.56 2.69
CA ASN A 236 -8.10 8.84 3.89
C ASN A 236 -7.47 9.72 4.99
N ILE A 237 -6.53 10.62 4.67
CA ILE A 237 -5.98 11.61 5.59
C ILE A 237 -6.80 12.89 5.47
N THR A 238 -7.21 13.47 6.58
CA THR A 238 -7.99 14.70 6.61
C THR A 238 -7.13 15.95 6.76
N GLU A 239 -5.98 15.81 7.41
CA GLU A 239 -5.05 16.89 7.70
C GLU A 239 -3.61 16.40 7.65
N LEU A 240 -2.73 17.23 7.13
CA LEU A 240 -1.29 17.06 7.19
C LEU A 240 -0.71 18.18 8.06
N LYS A 241 -0.17 17.83 9.23
CA LYS A 241 0.48 18.82 10.10
C LYS A 241 1.73 19.36 9.44
N GLU A 242 2.03 20.61 9.73
CA GLU A 242 3.25 21.27 9.24
C GLU A 242 4.50 20.48 9.65
N ASN A 243 5.38 20.23 8.71
CA ASN A 243 6.57 19.42 8.91
C ASN A 243 7.63 19.72 7.84
N PRO A 244 8.92 19.47 8.10
CA PRO A 244 10.01 19.82 7.18
C PRO A 244 10.06 18.99 5.88
N PHE A 245 9.35 17.84 5.80
CA PHE A 245 9.40 16.94 4.64
C PHE A 245 8.45 17.36 3.54
N THR A 246 7.35 18.01 3.91
CA THR A 246 6.33 18.51 2.98
C THR A 246 6.29 20.04 2.89
N GLN A 247 7.30 20.71 3.45
CA GLN A 247 7.41 22.17 3.34
C GLN A 247 7.43 22.61 1.87
N GLY A 248 6.59 23.59 1.53
CA GLY A 248 6.41 24.09 0.17
C GLY A 248 5.47 23.23 -0.70
N MET A 249 4.98 22.10 -0.22
CA MET A 249 3.96 21.30 -0.92
C MET A 249 2.56 21.79 -0.59
N GLN A 250 1.66 21.75 -1.58
CA GLN A 250 0.24 21.97 -1.34
C GLN A 250 -0.40 20.65 -0.88
N PHE A 251 -1.03 20.66 0.30
CA PHE A 251 -1.87 19.52 0.72
C PHE A 251 -3.28 19.67 0.14
N LYS A 252 -3.74 18.64 -0.57
CA LYS A 252 -5.12 18.57 -1.10
C LYS A 252 -5.81 17.31 -0.62
N LYS A 253 -6.90 17.48 0.11
CA LYS A 253 -7.84 16.41 0.37
C LYS A 253 -8.83 16.34 -0.79
N VAL A 254 -8.89 15.19 -1.45
CA VAL A 254 -9.78 14.94 -2.58
C VAL A 254 -10.94 14.07 -2.12
N ASP A 255 -12.07 14.67 -1.85
CA ASP A 255 -13.32 13.98 -1.49
C ASP A 255 -14.14 13.69 -2.77
N PHE A 256 -13.54 12.90 -3.68
CA PHE A 256 -14.17 12.57 -4.96
C PHE A 256 -14.32 11.05 -5.11
N ASN A 257 -15.53 10.56 -4.82
CA ASN A 257 -15.85 9.15 -4.95
C ASN A 257 -16.15 8.79 -6.42
N THR A 258 -15.43 7.80 -6.93
CA THR A 258 -15.69 7.19 -8.24
C THR A 258 -16.47 5.88 -8.13
N VAL A 259 -16.60 5.36 -6.93
CA VAL A 259 -17.38 4.19 -6.57
C VAL A 259 -18.15 4.47 -5.28
N TYR A 260 -19.31 3.85 -5.13
CA TYR A 260 -20.07 3.87 -3.89
C TYR A 260 -19.79 2.61 -3.08
N THR A 261 -19.76 2.72 -1.76
CA THR A 261 -19.60 1.60 -0.85
C THR A 261 -20.84 1.47 0.02
N ASP A 262 -21.59 0.40 -0.18
CA ASP A 262 -22.72 0.01 0.65
C ASP A 262 -22.22 -0.81 1.85
N ILE A 263 -22.44 -0.32 3.06
CA ILE A 263 -21.92 -0.95 4.30
C ILE A 263 -23.08 -1.55 5.09
N GLU A 264 -23.12 -2.89 5.12
CA GLU A 264 -24.03 -3.65 5.98
C GLU A 264 -23.36 -3.97 7.32
N TYR A 265 -23.87 -3.39 8.40
CA TYR A 265 -23.42 -3.69 9.76
C TYR A 265 -24.06 -5.00 10.25
N THR A 266 -23.64 -6.12 9.68
CA THR A 266 -24.21 -7.45 9.89
C THR A 266 -24.19 -7.87 11.36
N TYR A 267 -23.17 -7.47 12.13
CA TYR A 267 -23.08 -7.77 13.58
C TYR A 267 -24.30 -7.27 14.39
N LYS A 268 -25.03 -6.27 13.90
CA LYS A 268 -26.25 -5.75 14.57
C LYS A 268 -27.43 -6.71 14.49
N SER A 269 -27.41 -7.67 13.58
CA SER A 269 -28.44 -8.69 13.42
C SER A 269 -28.18 -9.97 14.22
N PHE A 270 -27.06 -10.04 14.96
CA PHE A 270 -26.74 -11.20 15.78
C PHE A 270 -27.72 -11.32 16.95
N SER A 271 -28.19 -12.55 17.21
CA SER A 271 -29.22 -12.83 18.23
C SER A 271 -28.71 -12.65 19.66
N GLY A 272 -27.39 -12.67 19.87
CA GLY A 272 -26.75 -12.61 21.18
C GLY A 272 -26.91 -13.86 22.04
N ASN A 273 -27.74 -14.81 21.61
CA ASN A 273 -28.05 -16.05 22.33
C ASN A 273 -27.24 -17.27 21.85
N GLN A 274 -26.50 -17.12 20.77
CA GLN A 274 -25.67 -18.17 20.16
C GLN A 274 -24.18 -17.82 20.22
N ASP A 275 -23.33 -18.82 19.97
CA ASP A 275 -21.91 -18.57 19.79
C ASP A 275 -21.72 -17.59 18.61
N LYS A 276 -21.13 -16.41 18.89
CA LYS A 276 -20.86 -15.35 17.90
C LYS A 276 -20.12 -15.86 16.67
N GLU A 277 -19.26 -16.85 16.82
CA GLU A 277 -18.53 -17.42 15.71
C GLU A 277 -19.43 -18.28 14.81
N LEU A 278 -20.43 -18.94 15.38
CA LEU A 278 -21.43 -19.71 14.63
C LEU A 278 -22.34 -18.75 13.83
N GLU A 279 -22.76 -17.64 14.43
CA GLU A 279 -23.53 -16.59 13.74
C GLU A 279 -22.75 -15.98 12.56
N LYS A 280 -21.46 -15.65 12.76
CA LYS A 280 -20.58 -15.20 11.68
C LYS A 280 -20.49 -16.22 10.55
N CYS A 281 -20.37 -17.50 10.86
CA CYS A 281 -20.33 -18.55 9.86
C CYS A 281 -21.63 -18.62 9.04
N GLY A 282 -22.81 -18.51 9.68
CA GLY A 282 -24.08 -18.45 8.99
C GLY A 282 -24.23 -17.24 8.06
N HIS A 283 -23.80 -16.06 8.53
CA HIS A 283 -23.78 -14.87 7.68
C HIS A 283 -22.77 -14.98 6.53
N LEU A 284 -21.59 -15.56 6.75
CA LEU A 284 -20.63 -15.79 5.68
C LEU A 284 -21.21 -16.73 4.60
N GLU A 285 -21.90 -17.80 5.01
CA GLU A 285 -22.60 -18.70 4.11
C GLU A 285 -23.62 -17.94 3.25
N ARG A 286 -24.52 -17.17 3.89
CA ARG A 286 -25.46 -16.30 3.20
C ARG A 286 -24.76 -15.42 2.17
N ILE A 287 -23.71 -14.68 2.58
CA ILE A 287 -22.99 -13.76 1.71
C ILE A 287 -22.41 -14.50 0.49
N LEU A 288 -21.72 -15.62 0.71
CA LEU A 288 -21.07 -16.37 -0.37
C LEU A 288 -22.06 -17.03 -1.34
N THR A 289 -23.29 -17.34 -0.89
CA THR A 289 -24.33 -17.97 -1.71
C THR A 289 -25.26 -16.98 -2.41
N THR A 290 -25.50 -15.81 -1.80
CA THR A 290 -26.47 -14.84 -2.35
C THR A 290 -25.82 -13.69 -3.12
N GLU A 291 -24.60 -13.29 -2.73
CA GLU A 291 -23.95 -12.14 -3.37
C GLU A 291 -23.18 -12.56 -4.63
N THR A 292 -23.34 -11.76 -5.66
CA THR A 292 -22.63 -11.97 -6.93
C THR A 292 -21.29 -11.24 -6.94
N GLY A 293 -20.34 -11.78 -7.71
CA GLY A 293 -19.03 -11.18 -7.91
C GLY A 293 -18.00 -11.66 -6.88
N LYS A 294 -16.80 -11.13 -7.00
CA LYS A 294 -15.65 -11.57 -6.20
C LYS A 294 -15.72 -11.05 -4.78
N THR A 295 -15.37 -11.91 -3.83
CA THR A 295 -15.41 -11.63 -2.39
C THR A 295 -14.04 -11.66 -1.75
N LEU A 296 -13.68 -10.58 -1.04
CA LEU A 296 -12.49 -10.49 -0.20
C LEU A 296 -12.90 -10.63 1.27
N ILE A 297 -12.32 -11.59 1.98
CA ILE A 297 -12.58 -11.82 3.40
C ILE A 297 -11.37 -11.40 4.22
N TYR A 298 -11.53 -10.36 5.03
CA TYR A 298 -10.52 -9.92 5.97
C TYR A 298 -10.64 -10.66 7.30
N VAL A 299 -9.54 -11.28 7.75
CA VAL A 299 -9.44 -11.96 9.04
C VAL A 299 -8.21 -11.48 9.82
N ASN A 300 -8.27 -11.57 11.16
CA ASN A 300 -7.23 -11.02 12.03
C ASN A 300 -6.01 -11.92 12.24
N SER A 301 -6.09 -13.22 11.97
CA SER A 301 -5.04 -14.17 12.34
C SER A 301 -5.03 -15.42 11.46
N HIS A 302 -3.92 -16.18 11.51
CA HIS A 302 -3.82 -17.47 10.82
C HIS A 302 -4.84 -18.50 11.35
N LYS A 303 -5.17 -18.44 12.66
CA LYS A 303 -6.21 -19.31 13.25
C LYS A 303 -7.58 -18.99 12.64
N SER A 304 -7.88 -17.72 12.43
CA SER A 304 -9.12 -17.30 11.77
C SER A 304 -9.14 -17.66 10.29
N ILE A 305 -7.99 -17.58 9.58
CA ILE A 305 -7.88 -18.11 8.20
C ILE A 305 -8.29 -19.59 8.17
N HIS A 306 -7.71 -20.41 9.05
CA HIS A 306 -8.01 -21.83 9.07
C HIS A 306 -9.50 -22.10 9.33
N ARG A 307 -10.10 -21.42 10.31
CA ARG A 307 -11.52 -21.56 10.64
C ARG A 307 -12.44 -21.18 9.46
N VAL A 308 -12.21 -20.00 8.86
CA VAL A 308 -12.98 -19.52 7.72
C VAL A 308 -12.84 -20.49 6.54
N ASN A 309 -11.63 -20.92 6.24
CA ASN A 309 -11.37 -21.87 5.15
C ASN A 309 -12.05 -23.23 5.36
N THR A 310 -12.01 -23.78 6.59
CA THR A 310 -12.70 -25.03 6.93
C THR A 310 -14.20 -24.86 6.71
N LYS A 311 -14.78 -23.74 7.19
CA LYS A 311 -16.20 -23.46 6.98
C LYS A 311 -16.58 -23.35 5.51
N ILE A 312 -15.79 -22.64 4.71
CA ILE A 312 -16.09 -22.50 3.26
C ILE A 312 -15.99 -23.87 2.55
N LEU A 313 -15.08 -24.76 2.98
CA LEU A 313 -14.99 -26.12 2.42
C LEU A 313 -16.21 -27.00 2.75
N GLU A 314 -16.98 -26.69 3.80
CA GLU A 314 -18.24 -27.36 4.14
C GLU A 314 -19.42 -26.88 3.27
N LEU A 315 -19.32 -25.66 2.68
CA LEU A 315 -20.36 -25.08 1.85
C LEU A 315 -20.35 -25.70 0.45
N ASP A 316 -21.49 -25.69 -0.21
CA ASP A 316 -21.59 -26.01 -1.65
C ASP A 316 -21.17 -24.81 -2.50
N PHE A 317 -19.95 -24.34 -2.26
CA PHE A 317 -19.31 -23.27 -3.00
C PHE A 317 -18.31 -23.86 -3.98
N ASN A 318 -18.66 -23.85 -5.25
CA ASN A 318 -17.82 -24.39 -6.31
C ASN A 318 -17.77 -23.44 -7.51
N HIS A 319 -16.55 -23.12 -7.93
CA HIS A 319 -16.30 -22.29 -9.11
C HIS A 319 -15.33 -23.02 -10.05
N PRO A 320 -15.86 -23.91 -10.92
CA PRO A 320 -15.02 -24.71 -11.81
C PRO A 320 -14.29 -23.82 -12.82
N SER A 321 -12.97 -24.03 -12.91
CA SER A 321 -12.12 -23.32 -13.87
C SER A 321 -10.92 -24.21 -14.22
N SER A 322 -10.59 -24.30 -15.51
CA SER A 322 -9.46 -25.06 -16.00
C SER A 322 -8.12 -24.56 -15.46
N ILE A 323 -7.98 -23.25 -15.33
CA ILE A 323 -6.76 -22.62 -14.78
C ILE A 323 -6.59 -22.93 -13.29
N LEU A 324 -7.68 -22.94 -12.53
CA LEU A 324 -7.65 -23.29 -11.10
C LEU A 324 -7.41 -24.79 -10.89
N THR A 325 -7.97 -25.65 -11.72
CA THR A 325 -7.70 -27.08 -11.72
C THR A 325 -6.22 -27.36 -11.98
N SER A 326 -5.63 -26.72 -12.98
CA SER A 326 -4.20 -26.86 -13.29
C SER A 326 -3.32 -26.34 -12.15
N PHE A 327 -3.68 -25.23 -11.54
CA PHE A 327 -2.94 -24.68 -10.41
C PHE A 327 -3.07 -25.55 -9.15
N ALA A 328 -4.26 -26.07 -8.87
CA ALA A 328 -4.49 -27.00 -7.76
C ALA A 328 -3.71 -28.31 -7.95
N PHE A 329 -3.66 -28.85 -9.18
CA PHE A 329 -2.84 -30.02 -9.51
C PHE A 329 -1.36 -29.75 -9.24
N TRP A 330 -0.82 -28.64 -9.74
CA TRP A 330 0.57 -28.25 -9.47
C TRP A 330 0.87 -28.09 -7.98
N LEU A 331 -0.08 -27.55 -7.20
CA LEU A 331 0.06 -27.43 -5.74
C LEU A 331 0.14 -28.80 -5.06
N LYS A 332 -0.69 -29.77 -5.49
CA LYS A 332 -0.66 -31.15 -4.97
C LYS A 332 0.66 -31.84 -5.26
N GLU A 333 1.14 -31.76 -6.50
CA GLU A 333 2.43 -32.30 -6.91
C GLU A 333 3.60 -31.69 -6.13
N SER A 334 3.57 -30.37 -5.88
CA SER A 334 4.68 -29.63 -5.26
C SER A 334 4.68 -29.71 -3.71
N TYR A 335 3.51 -29.81 -3.06
CA TYR A 335 3.34 -29.70 -1.61
C TYR A 335 2.62 -30.91 -0.97
N GLY A 336 2.15 -31.86 -1.76
CA GLY A 336 1.45 -33.07 -1.32
C GLY A 336 -0.08 -33.00 -1.51
N GLU A 337 -0.69 -34.17 -1.66
CA GLU A 337 -2.13 -34.35 -1.96
C GLU A 337 -3.06 -33.68 -0.95
N ASP A 338 -2.68 -33.67 0.32
CA ASP A 338 -3.49 -33.07 1.40
C ASP A 338 -3.29 -31.59 1.61
N TYR A 339 -2.52 -30.92 0.75
CA TYR A 339 -2.25 -29.50 0.91
C TYR A 339 -3.54 -28.68 0.84
N MET A 340 -3.91 -28.06 1.97
CA MET A 340 -5.17 -27.32 2.14
C MET A 340 -5.40 -26.30 1.03
N LEU A 341 -4.37 -25.55 0.63
CA LEU A 341 -4.49 -24.54 -0.42
C LEU A 341 -4.91 -25.13 -1.75
N ALA A 342 -4.46 -26.34 -2.10
CA ALA A 342 -4.88 -27.01 -3.34
C ALA A 342 -6.39 -27.33 -3.34
N LYS A 343 -6.91 -27.80 -2.19
CA LYS A 343 -8.34 -28.08 -2.01
C LYS A 343 -9.18 -26.79 -2.13
N LEU A 344 -8.70 -25.68 -1.57
CA LEU A 344 -9.35 -24.36 -1.65
C LEU A 344 -9.34 -23.79 -3.07
N VAL A 345 -8.17 -23.78 -3.72
CA VAL A 345 -8.00 -23.26 -5.09
C VAL A 345 -8.90 -24.00 -6.08
N GLN A 346 -9.03 -25.32 -5.95
CA GLN A 346 -9.92 -26.11 -6.78
C GLN A 346 -11.38 -25.65 -6.72
N ARG A 347 -11.80 -25.07 -5.59
CA ARG A 347 -13.13 -24.47 -5.39
C ARG A 347 -13.22 -22.99 -5.68
N GLY A 348 -12.17 -22.36 -6.20
CA GLY A 348 -12.14 -20.94 -6.48
C GLY A 348 -11.79 -20.04 -5.30
N ILE A 349 -11.16 -20.61 -4.25
CA ILE A 349 -10.82 -19.90 -3.02
C ILE A 349 -9.30 -19.75 -2.91
N GLY A 350 -8.83 -18.53 -2.71
CA GLY A 350 -7.44 -18.22 -2.43
C GLY A 350 -7.21 -17.85 -0.97
N VAL A 351 -5.93 -17.89 -0.58
CA VAL A 351 -5.49 -17.48 0.76
C VAL A 351 -4.28 -16.56 0.63
N HIS A 352 -4.33 -15.41 1.29
CA HIS A 352 -3.23 -14.45 1.30
C HIS A 352 -2.82 -14.08 2.72
N ASN A 353 -1.55 -14.33 3.07
CA ASN A 353 -0.99 -13.97 4.37
C ASN A 353 0.54 -13.80 4.29
N GLY A 354 1.12 -13.17 5.29
CA GLY A 354 2.56 -12.87 5.32
C GLY A 354 3.50 -14.07 5.49
N ARG A 355 2.98 -15.29 5.69
CA ARG A 355 3.80 -16.52 5.79
C ARG A 355 3.81 -17.33 4.49
N LEU A 356 2.90 -17.03 3.57
CA LEU A 356 2.85 -17.71 2.29
C LEU A 356 4.04 -17.28 1.42
N HIS A 357 4.59 -18.23 0.67
CA HIS A 357 5.67 -17.90 -0.27
C HIS A 357 5.23 -16.82 -1.26
N ARG A 358 6.10 -15.86 -1.53
CA ARG A 358 5.78 -14.67 -2.34
C ARG A 358 5.19 -15.01 -3.70
N SER A 359 5.75 -15.99 -4.39
CA SER A 359 5.25 -16.42 -5.71
C SER A 359 3.82 -16.94 -5.63
N LEU A 360 3.50 -17.75 -4.61
CA LEU A 360 2.13 -18.25 -4.39
C LEU A 360 1.15 -17.12 -4.10
N SER A 361 1.55 -16.15 -3.28
CA SER A 361 0.74 -14.96 -3.01
C SER A 361 0.45 -14.18 -4.29
N GLN A 362 1.46 -13.95 -5.13
CA GLN A 362 1.32 -13.20 -6.38
C GLN A 362 0.46 -13.96 -7.42
N ILE A 363 0.63 -15.27 -7.54
CA ILE A 363 -0.19 -16.09 -8.46
C ILE A 363 -1.67 -15.98 -8.05
N GLN A 364 -1.98 -16.11 -6.76
CA GLN A 364 -3.36 -16.03 -6.27
C GLN A 364 -3.98 -14.65 -6.49
N ILE A 365 -3.22 -13.56 -6.31
CA ILE A 365 -3.70 -12.21 -6.61
C ILE A 365 -4.04 -12.08 -8.10
N ARG A 366 -3.16 -12.55 -8.99
CA ARG A 366 -3.42 -12.54 -10.44
C ARG A 366 -4.64 -13.38 -10.81
N LEU A 367 -4.79 -14.54 -10.20
CA LEU A 367 -5.95 -15.39 -10.41
C LEU A 367 -7.23 -14.74 -9.87
N PHE A 368 -7.14 -13.98 -8.78
CA PHE A 368 -8.29 -13.23 -8.26
C PHE A 368 -8.70 -12.06 -9.17
N GLU A 369 -7.79 -11.51 -9.96
CA GLU A 369 -8.11 -10.43 -10.93
C GLU A 369 -8.74 -10.95 -12.23
N LYS A 370 -8.51 -12.22 -12.60
CA LYS A 370 -9.08 -12.86 -13.80
C LYS A 370 -10.54 -13.26 -13.59
N GLU A 371 -11.38 -13.12 -14.60
CA GLU A 371 -12.81 -13.48 -14.52
C GLU A 371 -13.01 -14.97 -14.22
N ASP A 372 -12.26 -15.83 -14.92
CA ASP A 372 -12.25 -17.29 -14.77
C ASP A 372 -11.33 -17.79 -13.63
N GLY A 373 -10.86 -16.90 -12.78
CA GLY A 373 -9.94 -17.20 -11.70
C GLY A 373 -10.63 -17.38 -10.34
N LEU A 374 -9.93 -17.01 -9.25
CA LEU A 374 -10.47 -17.12 -7.90
C LEU A 374 -11.68 -16.19 -7.69
N ASN A 375 -12.71 -16.71 -7.04
CA ASN A 375 -13.92 -15.95 -6.67
C ASN A 375 -13.87 -15.40 -5.25
N CYS A 376 -13.15 -16.09 -4.36
CA CYS A 376 -12.99 -15.68 -2.98
C CYS A 376 -11.52 -15.62 -2.60
N LEU A 377 -11.13 -14.61 -1.81
CA LEU A 377 -9.77 -14.49 -1.28
C LEU A 377 -9.82 -14.19 0.22
N VAL A 378 -9.35 -15.13 1.03
CA VAL A 378 -9.27 -14.99 2.49
C VAL A 378 -7.91 -14.40 2.85
N SER A 379 -7.89 -13.25 3.53
CA SER A 379 -6.65 -12.51 3.77
C SER A 379 -6.53 -11.93 5.17
N THR A 380 -5.28 -11.78 5.64
CA THR A 380 -4.93 -10.93 6.78
C THR A 380 -4.59 -9.51 6.33
N SER A 381 -4.15 -8.64 7.24
CA SER A 381 -3.72 -7.26 6.96
C SER A 381 -2.66 -7.13 5.85
N SER A 382 -1.95 -8.21 5.54
CA SER A 382 -0.92 -8.21 4.48
C SER A 382 -1.44 -7.82 3.09
N LEU A 383 -2.73 -8.06 2.80
CA LEU A 383 -3.35 -7.67 1.54
C LEU A 383 -3.77 -6.20 1.54
N ILE A 384 -4.13 -5.65 2.71
CA ILE A 384 -4.57 -4.26 2.83
C ILE A 384 -3.42 -3.31 2.54
N GLU A 385 -2.22 -3.66 3.00
CA GLU A 385 -1.05 -2.78 3.01
C GLU A 385 -0.09 -3.00 1.82
N GLY A 386 -0.32 -4.00 0.99
CA GLY A 386 0.72 -4.40 0.03
C GLY A 386 0.26 -4.68 -1.39
N VAL A 387 -1.03 -4.61 -1.69
CA VAL A 387 -1.55 -5.00 -3.01
C VAL A 387 -2.72 -4.13 -3.42
N ASN A 388 -2.78 -3.75 -4.68
CA ASN A 388 -3.89 -2.98 -5.26
C ASN A 388 -5.01 -3.92 -5.77
N THR A 389 -5.58 -4.72 -4.88
CA THR A 389 -6.66 -5.65 -5.19
C THR A 389 -7.96 -5.14 -4.62
N SER A 390 -9.01 -5.14 -5.43
CA SER A 390 -10.37 -4.78 -5.04
C SER A 390 -11.36 -5.89 -5.41
N ALA A 391 -12.46 -5.97 -4.67
CA ALA A 391 -13.51 -6.93 -4.85
C ALA A 391 -14.88 -6.23 -4.93
N ARG A 392 -15.92 -6.88 -5.45
CA ARG A 392 -17.28 -6.37 -5.33
C ARG A 392 -17.75 -6.43 -3.89
N ASN A 393 -17.42 -7.53 -3.19
CA ASN A 393 -17.82 -7.76 -1.81
C ASN A 393 -16.60 -7.84 -0.89
N VAL A 394 -16.65 -7.18 0.25
CA VAL A 394 -15.64 -7.24 1.31
C VAL A 394 -16.32 -7.68 2.60
N VAL A 395 -15.83 -8.77 3.20
CA VAL A 395 -16.30 -9.26 4.50
C VAL A 395 -15.26 -8.94 5.55
N ILE A 396 -15.63 -8.13 6.53
CA ILE A 396 -14.79 -7.80 7.68
C ILE A 396 -15.15 -8.76 8.82
N TRP A 397 -14.42 -9.88 8.91
CA TRP A 397 -14.66 -10.93 9.88
C TRP A 397 -14.35 -10.49 11.31
N SER A 398 -13.34 -9.65 11.50
CA SER A 398 -12.88 -9.22 12.82
C SER A 398 -12.42 -7.75 12.81
N ASN A 399 -12.67 -7.07 13.94
CA ASN A 399 -12.22 -5.70 14.19
C ASN A 399 -10.80 -5.62 14.78
N LYS A 400 -10.00 -6.69 14.66
CA LYS A 400 -8.65 -6.79 15.24
C LYS A 400 -7.60 -7.02 14.15
N ASN A 401 -6.39 -6.56 14.42
CA ASN A 401 -5.18 -6.97 13.73
C ASN A 401 -4.33 -7.78 14.72
N SER A 402 -4.30 -9.10 14.54
CA SER A 402 -3.79 -10.06 15.53
C SER A 402 -4.62 -10.00 16.84
N THR A 403 -4.11 -9.37 17.88
CA THR A 403 -4.76 -9.27 19.21
C THR A 403 -5.32 -7.89 19.53
N ALA A 404 -4.79 -6.84 18.89
CA ALA A 404 -5.20 -5.46 19.11
C ALA A 404 -6.34 -5.05 18.18
N LYS A 405 -7.28 -4.22 18.66
CA LYS A 405 -8.26 -3.56 17.79
C LYS A 405 -7.52 -2.70 16.77
N TYR A 406 -7.99 -2.69 15.51
CA TYR A 406 -7.48 -1.77 14.50
C TYR A 406 -8.14 -0.38 14.67
N ASP A 407 -7.46 0.63 14.18
CA ASP A 407 -7.93 2.01 14.15
C ASP A 407 -8.91 2.28 12.99
N TYR A 408 -9.58 3.43 13.04
CA TYR A 408 -10.52 3.84 11.99
C TYR A 408 -9.87 4.00 10.62
N PHE A 409 -8.62 4.44 10.57
CA PHE A 409 -7.87 4.56 9.32
C PHE A 409 -7.66 3.19 8.65
N THR A 410 -7.29 2.17 9.42
CA THR A 410 -7.18 0.78 8.94
C THR A 410 -8.53 0.26 8.46
N TYR A 411 -9.61 0.51 9.21
CA TYR A 411 -10.97 0.15 8.82
C TYR A 411 -11.34 0.77 7.46
N LYS A 412 -11.14 2.08 7.29
CA LYS A 412 -11.40 2.77 6.01
C LYS A 412 -10.59 2.18 4.83
N ASN A 413 -9.35 1.78 5.07
CA ASN A 413 -8.52 1.15 4.04
C ASN A 413 -9.02 -0.25 3.65
N ILE A 414 -9.61 -1.02 4.60
CA ILE A 414 -10.27 -2.30 4.29
C ILE A 414 -11.53 -2.03 3.48
N VAL A 415 -12.40 -1.13 3.95
CA VAL A 415 -13.64 -0.70 3.28
C VAL A 415 -13.36 -0.23 1.85
N GLY A 416 -12.29 0.56 1.67
CA GLY A 416 -11.88 1.06 0.36
C GLY A 416 -11.39 0.00 -0.64
N ARG A 417 -11.34 -1.28 -0.25
CA ARG A 417 -11.13 -2.40 -1.18
C ARG A 417 -12.41 -2.88 -1.85
N SER A 418 -13.56 -2.36 -1.45
CA SER A 418 -14.84 -2.63 -2.09
C SER A 418 -15.06 -1.72 -3.30
N GLY A 419 -15.60 -2.28 -4.37
CA GLY A 419 -15.83 -1.56 -5.61
C GLY A 419 -14.57 -1.34 -6.45
N ARG A 420 -14.74 -1.19 -7.73
CA ARG A 420 -13.66 -0.90 -8.68
C ARG A 420 -14.19 -0.04 -9.82
N MET A 421 -13.57 1.11 -10.04
CA MET A 421 -13.84 1.98 -11.17
C MET A 421 -13.90 1.15 -12.48
N PHE A 422 -14.88 1.38 -13.32
CA PHE A 422 -15.21 0.67 -14.57
C PHE A 422 -15.72 -0.77 -14.46
N LYS A 423 -15.49 -1.48 -13.35
CA LYS A 423 -15.98 -2.85 -13.18
C LYS A 423 -17.26 -2.92 -12.34
N HIS A 424 -17.20 -2.41 -11.12
CA HIS A 424 -18.29 -2.44 -10.15
C HIS A 424 -18.41 -1.06 -9.50
N PHE A 425 -19.41 -0.29 -9.91
CA PHE A 425 -19.63 1.05 -9.39
C PHE A 425 -20.03 1.04 -7.92
N VAL A 426 -20.73 -0.02 -7.49
CA VAL A 426 -21.12 -0.24 -6.11
C VAL A 426 -20.37 -1.44 -5.56
N GLY A 427 -19.65 -1.22 -4.47
CA GLY A 427 -19.05 -2.27 -3.64
C GLY A 427 -19.89 -2.49 -2.39
N LYS A 428 -19.96 -3.74 -1.90
CA LYS A 428 -20.63 -4.09 -0.65
C LYS A 428 -19.61 -4.45 0.42
N VAL A 429 -19.85 -4.00 1.65
CA VAL A 429 -18.99 -4.32 2.80
C VAL A 429 -19.87 -4.89 3.91
N PHE A 430 -19.59 -6.10 4.33
CA PHE A 430 -20.27 -6.80 5.41
C PHE A 430 -19.41 -6.77 6.67
N VAL A 431 -19.88 -6.09 7.71
CA VAL A 431 -19.12 -5.90 8.95
C VAL A 431 -19.66 -6.85 10.01
N LEU A 432 -18.88 -7.89 10.38
CA LEU A 432 -19.26 -8.94 11.32
C LEU A 432 -18.83 -8.67 12.78
N GLU A 433 -18.10 -7.61 13.03
CA GLU A 433 -17.78 -7.11 14.37
C GLU A 433 -17.87 -5.59 14.38
N GLU A 434 -18.21 -5.02 15.54
CA GLU A 434 -18.33 -3.57 15.71
C GLU A 434 -17.05 -2.85 15.22
N PRO A 435 -17.18 -1.90 14.28
CA PRO A 435 -16.04 -1.15 13.77
C PRO A 435 -15.50 -0.20 14.83
N PRO A 436 -14.27 0.33 14.67
CA PRO A 436 -13.76 1.39 15.52
C PRO A 436 -14.56 2.68 15.35
N GLU A 437 -14.52 3.52 16.38
CA GLU A 437 -15.12 4.86 16.35
C GLU A 437 -14.54 5.71 15.23
N GLU A 438 -15.39 6.52 14.62
CA GLU A 438 -14.99 7.44 13.56
C GLU A 438 -14.06 8.51 14.09
N THR A 439 -12.92 8.66 13.44
CA THR A 439 -11.92 9.68 13.74
C THR A 439 -11.50 10.42 12.47
N SER A 440 -11.05 11.66 12.63
CA SER A 440 -10.45 12.43 11.53
C SER A 440 -8.94 12.22 11.54
N PRO A 441 -8.39 11.38 10.64
CA PRO A 441 -6.98 11.04 10.66
C PRO A 441 -6.10 12.25 10.30
N SER A 442 -5.37 12.80 11.28
CA SER A 442 -4.32 13.79 11.07
C SER A 442 -2.97 13.09 10.98
N LEU A 443 -2.17 13.42 9.98
CA LEU A 443 -0.83 12.89 9.79
C LEU A 443 0.22 13.85 10.32
N GLU A 444 1.08 13.33 11.17
CA GLU A 444 2.26 14.00 11.71
C GLU A 444 3.52 13.27 11.25
N LEU A 445 4.39 13.98 10.53
CA LEU A 445 5.69 13.48 10.09
C LEU A 445 6.77 14.08 10.98
N ASP A 446 7.59 13.20 11.57
CA ASP A 446 8.72 13.60 12.41
C ASP A 446 9.86 12.61 12.30
N TYR A 447 11.08 13.01 12.68
CA TYR A 447 12.23 12.14 12.72
C TYR A 447 12.10 11.15 13.88
N PRO A 448 12.03 9.82 13.62
CA PRO A 448 12.04 8.83 14.71
C PRO A 448 13.40 8.86 15.45
N GLU A 449 13.38 8.58 16.74
CA GLU A 449 14.60 8.57 17.57
C GLU A 449 15.70 7.66 17.00
N THR A 450 15.30 6.48 16.50
CA THR A 450 16.23 5.53 15.85
C THR A 450 16.90 6.09 14.60
N LEU A 451 16.32 7.09 13.96
CA LEU A 451 16.93 7.79 12.83
C LEU A 451 17.85 8.92 13.33
N LEU A 452 17.42 9.67 14.36
CA LEU A 452 18.25 10.74 14.97
C LEU A 452 19.59 10.22 15.47
N GLU A 453 19.67 8.99 15.98
CA GLU A 453 20.90 8.36 16.45
C GLU A 453 21.98 8.18 15.37
N ARG A 454 21.65 8.29 14.09
CA ARG A 454 22.54 7.90 12.97
C ARG A 454 22.65 8.91 11.83
N ILE A 455 21.85 9.96 11.82
CA ILE A 455 21.92 11.01 10.78
C ILE A 455 23.02 12.03 11.10
N ASP A 456 23.62 12.58 10.05
CA ASP A 456 24.51 13.72 10.18
C ASP A 456 23.67 15.01 10.19
N PRO A 457 23.65 15.78 11.30
CA PRO A 457 22.83 16.99 11.38
C PRO A 457 23.17 18.04 10.31
N THR A 458 24.38 17.98 9.74
CA THR A 458 24.78 18.90 8.67
C THR A 458 24.06 18.59 7.34
N GLU A 459 23.75 17.33 7.07
CA GLU A 459 22.99 16.91 5.90
C GLU A 459 21.52 17.29 5.99
N TYR A 460 21.02 17.52 7.20
CA TYR A 460 19.63 17.86 7.51
C TYR A 460 19.47 19.31 8.02
N SER A 461 20.41 20.17 7.70
CA SER A 461 20.41 21.58 8.11
C SER A 461 19.07 22.25 7.74
N GLY A 462 18.48 22.99 8.69
CA GLY A 462 17.19 23.66 8.53
C GLY A 462 15.95 22.74 8.61
N LYS A 463 16.14 21.44 8.79
CA LYS A 463 15.02 20.47 8.92
C LYS A 463 14.91 19.84 10.31
N LEU A 464 15.89 20.04 11.16
CA LEU A 464 15.94 19.55 12.54
C LEU A 464 15.69 20.68 13.52
N THR A 465 14.93 20.37 14.57
CA THR A 465 14.76 21.30 15.70
C THR A 465 16.03 21.33 16.57
N ASP A 466 16.21 22.40 17.35
CA ASP A 466 17.36 22.51 18.28
C ASP A 466 17.39 21.33 19.28
N GLU A 467 16.24 20.85 19.73
CA GLU A 467 16.10 19.70 20.60
C GLU A 467 16.58 18.40 19.91
N GLN A 468 16.21 18.19 18.66
CA GLN A 468 16.66 17.04 17.87
C GLN A 468 18.17 17.08 17.63
N ILE A 469 18.73 18.26 17.32
CA ILE A 469 20.18 18.45 17.18
C ILE A 469 20.91 18.16 18.51
N ALA A 470 20.34 18.59 19.63
CA ALA A 470 20.90 18.31 20.95
C ALA A 470 20.93 16.79 21.25
N LYS A 471 19.85 16.07 20.95
CA LYS A 471 19.77 14.60 21.08
C LYS A 471 20.82 13.88 20.21
N ILE A 472 20.99 14.29 18.96
CA ILE A 472 22.01 13.72 18.05
C ILE A 472 23.41 13.92 18.65
N LYS A 473 23.73 15.15 19.08
CA LYS A 473 25.04 15.45 19.68
C LYS A 473 25.28 14.71 20.98
N GLN A 474 24.25 14.50 21.79
CA GLN A 474 24.33 13.71 23.00
C GLN A 474 24.66 12.25 22.67
N HIS A 475 23.93 11.65 21.75
CA HIS A 475 24.16 10.28 21.32
C HIS A 475 25.57 10.08 20.73
N GLU A 476 26.02 11.00 19.87
CA GLU A 476 27.39 10.98 19.35
C GLU A 476 28.46 11.01 20.46
N ARG A 477 28.30 11.88 21.48
CA ARG A 477 29.21 11.95 22.61
C ARG A 477 29.23 10.63 23.39
N GLU A 478 28.09 9.99 23.60
CA GLU A 478 28.00 8.69 24.26
C GLU A 478 28.75 7.62 23.47
N MET A 479 28.54 7.53 22.17
CA MET A 479 29.21 6.54 21.31
C MET A 479 30.72 6.83 21.19
N ASP A 480 31.12 8.09 21.06
CA ASP A 480 32.52 8.52 21.02
C ASP A 480 33.24 8.23 22.34
N SER A 481 32.54 8.22 23.48
CA SER A 481 33.14 7.81 24.76
C SER A 481 33.62 6.36 24.74
N PHE A 482 33.09 5.51 23.88
CA PHE A 482 33.46 4.10 23.73
C PHE A 482 34.46 3.86 22.61
N LEU A 483 34.36 4.60 21.52
CA LEU A 483 35.16 4.39 20.31
C LEU A 483 36.36 5.34 20.19
N GLY A 484 36.27 6.53 20.80
CA GLY A 484 37.17 7.64 20.60
C GLY A 484 36.52 8.81 19.89
N ARG A 485 37.03 10.01 20.11
CA ARG A 485 36.43 11.25 19.62
C ARG A 485 36.30 11.28 18.08
N GLY A 486 35.09 11.41 17.57
CA GLY A 486 34.76 11.48 16.13
C GLY A 486 34.80 10.15 15.39
N GLU A 487 35.13 9.04 16.08
CA GLU A 487 35.22 7.72 15.45
C GLU A 487 33.82 7.13 15.12
N TYR A 488 32.80 7.42 15.94
CA TYR A 488 31.46 6.97 15.67
C TYR A 488 30.95 7.48 14.33
N ARG A 489 31.08 8.77 14.05
CA ARG A 489 30.65 9.38 12.79
C ARG A 489 31.42 8.86 11.57
N LYS A 490 32.71 8.64 11.69
CA LYS A 490 33.53 8.03 10.62
C LYS A 490 33.02 6.63 10.30
N LEU A 491 32.77 5.82 11.33
CA LEU A 491 32.28 4.46 11.18
C LEU A 491 30.87 4.43 10.54
N VAL A 492 29.97 5.33 10.93
CA VAL A 492 28.64 5.47 10.31
C VAL A 492 28.78 5.79 8.82
N LYS A 493 29.60 6.78 8.45
CA LYS A 493 29.83 7.16 7.05
C LYS A 493 30.43 6.02 6.23
N GLU A 494 31.40 5.29 6.77
CA GLU A 494 32.01 4.15 6.11
C GLU A 494 31.00 3.02 5.86
N LEU A 495 30.17 2.66 6.84
CA LEU A 495 29.13 1.66 6.69
C LEU A 495 28.10 2.06 5.65
N VAL A 496 27.68 3.31 5.64
CA VAL A 496 26.74 3.85 4.64
C VAL A 496 27.35 3.79 3.24
N SER A 497 28.61 4.20 3.07
CA SER A 497 29.31 4.16 1.77
C SER A 497 29.48 2.74 1.22
N GLN A 498 29.55 1.74 2.10
CA GLN A 498 29.61 0.32 1.73
C GLN A 498 28.22 -0.32 1.56
N GLY A 499 27.14 0.44 1.66
CA GLY A 499 25.76 -0.07 1.60
C GLY A 499 25.35 -0.92 2.81
N VAL A 500 26.12 -0.83 3.92
CA VAL A 500 25.85 -1.60 5.13
C VAL A 500 24.94 -0.82 6.07
N SER A 501 23.88 -1.47 6.54
CA SER A 501 22.94 -0.85 7.48
C SER A 501 23.61 -0.59 8.85
N ASN A 502 23.57 0.66 9.28
CA ASN A 502 24.11 1.11 10.57
C ASN A 502 23.09 1.05 11.73
N VAL A 503 21.88 0.57 11.50
CA VAL A 503 20.77 0.56 12.48
C VAL A 503 21.08 -0.16 13.79
N TYR A 504 21.96 -1.15 13.75
CA TYR A 504 22.33 -1.92 14.94
C TYR A 504 23.67 -1.50 15.53
N LEU A 505 24.30 -0.48 14.95
CA LEU A 505 25.66 -0.07 15.33
C LEU A 505 25.74 0.32 16.81
N SER A 506 24.84 1.19 17.28
CA SER A 506 24.79 1.61 18.68
C SER A 506 24.60 0.44 19.65
N ILE A 507 23.73 -0.52 19.29
CA ILE A 507 23.48 -1.72 20.10
C ILE A 507 24.74 -2.57 20.19
N ILE A 508 25.45 -2.75 19.07
CA ILE A 508 26.67 -3.54 19.01
C ILE A 508 27.76 -2.87 19.83
N ILE A 509 27.97 -1.56 19.68
CA ILE A 509 28.97 -0.77 20.43
C ILE A 509 28.69 -0.89 21.93
N ASN A 510 27.46 -0.68 22.37
CA ASN A 510 27.06 -0.81 23.77
C ASN A 510 27.30 -2.23 24.33
N GLU A 511 26.99 -3.28 23.56
CA GLU A 511 27.26 -4.66 23.98
C GLU A 511 28.76 -4.99 24.01
N MET A 512 29.53 -4.47 23.07
CA MET A 512 31.01 -4.62 23.08
C MET A 512 31.62 -3.95 24.31
N HIS A 513 31.11 -2.77 24.68
CA HIS A 513 31.56 -2.07 25.88
C HIS A 513 31.19 -2.81 27.17
N LYS A 514 29.98 -3.35 27.28
CA LYS A 514 29.51 -4.13 28.44
C LYS A 514 30.27 -5.46 28.62
N ASN A 515 30.73 -6.07 27.52
CA ASN A 515 31.36 -7.40 27.53
C ASN A 515 32.64 -7.46 26.70
N PRO A 516 33.67 -6.61 27.00
CA PRO A 516 34.84 -6.44 26.14
C PRO A 516 35.67 -7.73 25.97
N SER A 517 35.81 -8.54 27.01
CA SER A 517 36.55 -9.80 26.93
C SER A 517 35.92 -10.83 26.02
N LYS A 518 34.57 -10.93 26.02
CA LYS A 518 33.81 -11.82 25.14
C LYS A 518 33.98 -11.40 23.68
N TRP A 519 33.83 -10.10 23.39
CA TRP A 519 33.90 -9.58 22.03
C TRP A 519 35.35 -9.63 21.50
N ARG A 520 36.37 -9.30 22.30
CA ARG A 520 37.77 -9.43 21.92
C ARG A 520 38.14 -10.86 21.53
N ARG A 521 37.67 -11.86 22.29
CA ARG A 521 37.85 -13.29 21.97
C ARG A 521 37.11 -13.68 20.66
N THR A 522 35.89 -13.20 20.47
CA THR A 522 35.11 -13.44 19.28
C THR A 522 35.75 -12.84 18.03
N MET A 523 36.16 -11.58 18.09
CA MET A 523 36.84 -10.89 16.98
C MET A 523 38.17 -11.55 16.61
N LYS A 524 38.99 -11.94 17.61
CA LYS A 524 40.20 -12.71 17.35
C LYS A 524 39.91 -14.03 16.63
N GLY A 525 38.82 -14.69 16.98
CA GLY A 525 38.41 -15.95 16.32
C GLY A 525 37.96 -15.78 14.89
N LEU A 526 37.44 -14.61 14.52
CA LEU A 526 37.09 -14.30 13.12
C LEU A 526 38.32 -14.16 12.23
N LEU A 527 39.40 -13.57 12.74
CA LEU A 527 40.69 -13.42 12.04
C LEU A 527 41.37 -14.78 11.77
N GLU A 528 41.07 -15.81 12.56
CA GLU A 528 41.66 -17.15 12.44
C GLU A 528 40.89 -18.06 11.43
N THR A 529 39.98 -17.55 10.64
CA THR A 529 39.22 -18.25 9.56
C THR A 529 38.56 -19.60 9.96
N ASN A 530 38.25 -19.81 11.23
CA ASN A 530 37.63 -21.04 11.73
C ASN A 530 36.08 -20.96 11.61
N PRO A 531 35.40 -21.81 10.79
CA PRO A 531 33.95 -21.76 10.57
C PRO A 531 33.10 -21.89 11.85
N ASN A 532 33.58 -22.63 12.85
CA ASN A 532 32.85 -22.80 14.11
C ASN A 532 32.87 -21.51 14.96
N ARG A 533 33.86 -20.65 14.79
CA ARG A 533 33.96 -19.36 15.47
C ARG A 533 33.09 -18.29 14.79
N TRP A 534 32.92 -18.38 13.48
CA TRP A 534 31.91 -17.59 12.76
C TRP A 534 30.49 -17.91 13.26
N LYS A 535 30.18 -19.19 13.48
CA LYS A 535 28.93 -19.60 14.12
C LYS A 535 28.73 -18.99 15.51
N SER A 536 29.79 -18.92 16.32
CA SER A 536 29.77 -18.29 17.64
C SER A 536 29.58 -16.79 17.57
N PHE A 537 30.23 -16.11 16.59
CA PHE A 537 30.03 -14.68 16.32
C PHE A 537 28.57 -14.39 15.95
N PHE A 538 28.02 -15.07 14.96
CA PHE A 538 26.65 -14.87 14.54
C PHE A 538 25.64 -15.18 15.65
N ARG A 539 25.87 -16.17 16.49
CA ARG A 539 25.03 -16.43 17.68
C ARG A 539 25.12 -15.30 18.70
N SER A 540 26.30 -14.76 18.96
CA SER A 540 26.49 -13.65 19.90
C SER A 540 25.90 -12.37 19.36
N TYR A 541 26.14 -12.05 18.08
CA TYR A 541 25.54 -10.95 17.36
C TYR A 541 24.00 -11.04 17.40
N TYR A 542 23.45 -12.20 17.04
CA TYR A 542 22.02 -12.45 17.05
C TYR A 542 21.40 -12.37 18.45
N ALA A 543 22.09 -12.85 19.48
CA ALA A 543 21.62 -12.75 20.85
C ALA A 543 21.63 -11.31 21.36
N SER A 544 22.61 -10.49 20.96
CA SER A 544 22.70 -9.07 21.30
C SER A 544 21.59 -8.25 20.63
N VAL A 545 21.32 -8.55 19.35
CA VAL A 545 20.24 -7.93 18.59
C VAL A 545 18.87 -8.40 19.10
N LYS A 546 18.72 -9.65 19.55
CA LYS A 546 17.47 -10.22 20.06
C LYS A 546 17.08 -9.72 21.46
N LYS A 547 18.05 -9.25 22.26
CA LYS A 547 17.79 -8.69 23.59
C LYS A 547 17.10 -7.32 23.56
N SER A 548 17.17 -6.58 22.45
CA SER A 548 16.30 -5.42 22.24
C SER A 548 14.90 -5.96 21.90
N ALA A 549 13.99 -5.91 22.85
CA ALA A 549 12.69 -6.59 22.87
C ALA A 549 11.75 -6.32 21.68
N SER A 550 12.03 -5.33 20.84
CA SER A 550 11.27 -4.93 19.66
C SER A 550 11.67 -5.62 18.36
N LEU A 551 12.81 -6.27 18.33
CA LEU A 551 13.43 -6.85 17.11
C LEU A 551 13.01 -8.30 16.83
N GLN A 552 12.20 -8.93 17.66
CA GLN A 552 11.93 -10.37 17.62
C GLN A 552 11.17 -10.86 16.36
N ARG A 553 10.58 -10.00 15.54
CA ARG A 553 9.79 -10.44 14.37
C ARG A 553 10.34 -10.02 13.00
N ALA A 554 11.21 -9.04 12.91
CA ALA A 554 11.70 -8.52 11.61
C ALA A 554 12.91 -9.28 11.05
N THR A 555 13.68 -9.96 11.87
CA THR A 555 14.97 -10.56 11.49
C THR A 555 14.88 -11.96 10.87
N TRP A 556 13.77 -12.68 10.99
CA TRP A 556 13.64 -14.02 10.39
C TRP A 556 13.50 -14.00 8.86
N ASN A 557 13.01 -12.91 8.29
CA ASN A 557 12.78 -12.82 6.85
C ASN A 557 13.99 -12.31 6.03
N ASN A 558 15.03 -11.78 6.67
CA ASN A 558 16.18 -11.19 5.98
C ASN A 558 17.48 -12.01 6.08
N CYS A 559 17.52 -13.09 6.87
CA CYS A 559 18.69 -13.94 7.02
C CYS A 559 18.74 -15.18 6.11
N ALA A 560 17.87 -15.26 5.10
CA ALA A 560 17.90 -16.32 4.09
C ALA A 560 18.83 -15.94 2.90
N PHE A 561 20.02 -15.41 3.15
CA PHE A 561 21.13 -15.48 2.22
C PHE A 561 22.09 -16.57 2.68
N TYR A 562 21.83 -17.78 2.26
CA TYR A 562 22.89 -18.77 2.09
C TYR A 562 23.52 -18.54 0.72
N PRO A 563 24.83 -18.28 0.65
CA PRO A 563 25.53 -18.46 -0.63
C PRO A 563 25.59 -19.98 -0.85
N SER A 564 24.81 -20.48 -1.83
CA SER A 564 25.06 -21.75 -2.46
C SER A 564 26.31 -21.58 -3.31
N SER A 565 27.46 -21.94 -2.78
CA SER A 565 28.72 -22.25 -3.44
C SER A 565 29.91 -21.79 -2.59
N ILE A 566 30.32 -22.62 -1.72
CA ILE A 566 31.70 -23.11 -1.50
C ILE A 566 31.60 -24.45 -0.78
#